data_ce4af64446064d68a1c70447c5f53456
#
_entry.id   ce4af64446064d68a1c70447c5f53456
#
_cell.length_a   1.000
_cell.length_b   1.000
_cell.length_c   1.000
_cell.angle_alpha   90.00
_cell.angle_beta   90.00
_cell.angle_gamma   90.00
#
_symmetry.space_group_name_H-M   'P 1'
#
loop_
_entity.id
_entity.type
_entity.pdbx_description
1 polymer ?
#
loop_
_entity_poly.entity_id
_entity_poly.type
_entity_poly.pdbx_seq_one_letter_code
_entity_poly.pdbx_strand_id
1 'polypeptide(L)'
;MTEIDKGLEKKLFEAGIVLLIQWLEKKGWTIDFDYLNQDEMVPSNKVINISTRQGLEKQLYSFLHECGHLLIQSNWNRYEKEYPATAKMNACATVHKQIERSPKYRVDCLSEEIEAWKRGRKLADRLGLYYNEEKYNDLASKCVMTYIKWANK
;
A
#
# COMPACT_ATOMS: atom_id res chain seq x y z
N MET A 1 -3.84 25.29 18.63
CA MET A 1 -3.59 23.86 18.39
C MET A 1 -2.62 23.34 19.42
N THR A 2 -3.03 22.38 20.21
CA THR A 2 -2.12 21.71 21.14
C THR A 2 -1.25 20.72 20.37
N GLU A 3 0.06 20.88 20.49
CA GLU A 3 1.02 19.94 19.95
C GLU A 3 0.84 18.59 20.69
N ILE A 4 0.64 17.52 19.94
CA ILE A 4 0.53 16.17 20.53
C ILE A 4 1.91 15.77 21.05
N ASP A 5 1.96 15.33 22.32
CA ASP A 5 3.17 14.78 22.91
C ASP A 5 3.68 13.62 22.05
N LYS A 6 4.99 13.63 21.74
CA LYS A 6 5.63 12.60 20.92
C LYS A 6 5.50 11.20 21.51
N GLY A 7 5.49 11.07 22.84
CA GLY A 7 5.27 9.79 23.49
C GLY A 7 3.86 9.26 23.29
N LEU A 8 2.88 10.14 23.35
CA LEU A 8 1.48 9.80 23.06
C LEU A 8 1.30 9.45 21.58
N GLU A 9 1.90 10.25 20.68
CA GLU A 9 1.82 10.01 19.24
C GLU A 9 2.37 8.62 18.88
N LYS A 10 3.52 8.24 19.45
CA LYS A 10 4.10 6.91 19.26
C LYS A 10 3.11 5.81 19.66
N LYS A 11 2.47 5.95 20.81
CA LYS A 11 1.46 4.98 21.30
C LYS A 11 0.26 4.91 20.36
N LEU A 12 -0.16 6.04 19.79
CA LEU A 12 -1.27 6.08 18.85
C LEU A 12 -0.91 5.36 17.54
N PHE A 13 0.30 5.49 17.05
CA PHE A 13 0.76 4.73 15.86
C PHE A 13 0.86 3.24 16.17
N GLU A 14 1.38 2.85 17.33
CA GLU A 14 1.44 1.46 17.75
C GLU A 14 0.03 0.84 17.82
N ALA A 15 -0.91 1.55 18.42
CA ALA A 15 -2.31 1.12 18.50
C ALA A 15 -2.94 0.99 17.08
N GLY A 16 -2.65 1.93 16.21
CA GLY A 16 -3.11 1.89 14.82
C GLY A 16 -2.61 0.65 14.09
N ILE A 17 -1.34 0.32 14.25
CA ILE A 17 -0.75 -0.88 13.64
C ILE A 17 -1.45 -2.14 14.16
N VAL A 18 -1.70 -2.23 15.46
CA VAL A 18 -2.42 -3.39 16.06
C VAL A 18 -3.82 -3.53 15.47
N LEU A 19 -4.58 -2.45 15.36
CA LEU A 19 -5.92 -2.47 14.77
C LEU A 19 -5.88 -2.89 13.30
N LEU A 20 -4.89 -2.42 12.56
CA LEU A 20 -4.74 -2.77 11.15
C LEU A 20 -4.35 -4.25 10.98
N ILE A 21 -3.50 -4.78 11.85
CA ILE A 21 -3.16 -6.20 11.88
C ILE A 21 -4.43 -7.04 12.10
N GLN A 22 -5.26 -6.66 13.06
CA GLN A 22 -6.51 -7.36 13.36
C GLN A 22 -7.46 -7.35 12.16
N TRP A 23 -7.57 -6.22 11.48
CA TRP A 23 -8.37 -6.11 10.27
C TRP A 23 -7.83 -7.04 9.16
N LEU A 24 -6.52 -7.07 8.99
CA LEU A 24 -5.86 -7.91 7.98
C LEU A 24 -6.05 -9.40 8.27
N GLU A 25 -5.87 -9.80 9.51
CA GLU A 25 -6.02 -11.21 9.93
C GLU A 25 -7.44 -11.73 9.72
N LYS A 26 -8.46 -10.90 9.90
CA LYS A 26 -9.85 -11.25 9.61
C LYS A 26 -10.08 -11.59 8.14
N LYS A 27 -9.23 -11.10 7.25
CA LYS A 27 -9.28 -11.40 5.82
C LYS A 27 -8.47 -12.65 5.45
N GLY A 28 -7.86 -13.30 6.42
CA GLY A 28 -7.02 -14.47 6.21
C GLY A 28 -5.61 -14.16 5.74
N TRP A 29 -5.17 -12.92 5.90
CA TRP A 29 -3.83 -12.46 5.55
C TRP A 29 -2.98 -12.30 6.80
N THR A 30 -1.66 -12.31 6.62
CA THR A 30 -0.68 -12.06 7.68
C THR A 30 0.23 -10.89 7.32
N ILE A 31 0.91 -10.37 8.33
CA ILE A 31 1.87 -9.27 8.20
C ILE A 31 3.24 -9.75 8.65
N ASP A 32 4.27 -9.35 7.91
CA ASP A 32 5.66 -9.61 8.27
C ASP A 32 6.43 -8.28 8.32
N PHE A 33 6.90 -7.92 9.51
CA PHE A 33 7.77 -6.78 9.74
C PHE A 33 9.21 -7.26 9.87
N ASP A 34 10.08 -6.86 8.93
CA ASP A 34 11.48 -7.27 8.95
C ASP A 34 12.35 -6.17 8.34
N TYR A 35 13.56 -6.05 8.85
CA TYR A 35 14.54 -5.07 8.38
C TYR A 35 14.92 -5.31 6.91
N LEU A 36 14.94 -6.56 6.46
CA LEU A 36 15.29 -6.94 5.09
C LEU A 36 14.13 -6.87 4.11
N ASN A 37 12.91 -6.65 4.58
CA ASN A 37 11.73 -6.57 3.72
C ASN A 37 11.76 -5.32 2.84
N GLN A 38 11.13 -5.45 1.67
CA GLN A 38 10.57 -4.34 0.92
C GLN A 38 9.09 -4.25 1.25
N ASP A 39 8.52 -3.04 1.16
CA ASP A 39 7.09 -2.86 1.36
C ASP A 39 6.35 -3.43 0.15
N GLU A 40 5.58 -4.50 0.37
CA GLU A 40 4.88 -5.17 -0.72
C GLU A 40 3.70 -6.03 -0.21
N MET A 41 2.71 -6.19 -1.06
CA MET A 41 1.60 -7.10 -0.88
C MET A 41 1.82 -8.30 -1.79
N VAL A 42 1.84 -9.52 -1.22
CA VAL A 42 2.12 -10.77 -1.94
C VAL A 42 0.89 -11.67 -1.93
N PRO A 43 0.02 -11.61 -2.96
CA PRO A 43 -1.24 -12.34 -2.98
C PRO A 43 -1.09 -13.85 -2.94
N SER A 44 -0.03 -14.39 -3.56
CA SER A 44 0.22 -15.84 -3.61
C SER A 44 0.39 -16.46 -2.22
N ASN A 45 0.96 -15.71 -1.29
CA ASN A 45 1.22 -16.15 0.09
C ASN A 45 0.25 -15.51 1.09
N LYS A 46 -0.60 -14.59 0.65
CA LYS A 46 -1.49 -13.79 1.50
C LYS A 46 -0.73 -13.13 2.65
N VAL A 47 0.37 -12.46 2.31
CA VAL A 47 1.21 -11.75 3.27
C VAL A 47 1.46 -10.32 2.77
N ILE A 48 1.53 -9.39 3.71
CA ILE A 48 2.05 -8.06 3.49
C ILE A 48 3.40 -7.98 4.18
N ASN A 49 4.44 -7.59 3.45
CA ASN A 49 5.77 -7.37 3.98
C ASN A 49 6.01 -5.88 4.15
N ILE A 50 6.50 -5.48 5.33
CA ILE A 50 6.82 -4.08 5.64
C ILE A 50 8.23 -4.00 6.17
N SER A 51 9.02 -3.06 5.65
CA SER A 51 10.38 -2.80 6.10
C SER A 51 10.38 -2.05 7.43
N THR A 52 11.16 -2.55 8.39
CA THR A 52 11.39 -1.85 9.67
C THR A 52 12.58 -0.88 9.62
N ARG A 53 13.21 -0.70 8.46
CA ARG A 53 14.24 0.35 8.26
C ARG A 53 13.69 1.76 8.33
N GLN A 54 12.39 1.91 8.19
CA GLN A 54 11.67 3.19 8.31
C GLN A 54 11.08 3.33 9.70
N GLY A 55 10.82 4.56 10.12
CA GLY A 55 10.20 4.83 11.42
C GLY A 55 8.78 4.30 11.52
N LEU A 56 8.25 4.25 12.74
CA LEU A 56 6.94 3.66 13.04
C LEU A 56 5.79 4.30 12.27
N GLU A 57 5.78 5.62 12.16
CA GLU A 57 4.77 6.36 11.40
C GLU A 57 4.76 5.93 9.93
N LYS A 58 5.93 5.87 9.30
CA LYS A 58 6.04 5.42 7.90
C LYS A 58 5.69 3.96 7.71
N GLN A 59 6.00 3.11 8.69
CA GLN A 59 5.57 1.71 8.69
C GLN A 59 4.05 1.60 8.63
N LEU A 60 3.34 2.38 9.44
CA LEU A 60 1.87 2.42 9.43
C LEU A 60 1.35 2.87 8.06
N TYR A 61 1.91 3.93 7.48
CA TYR A 61 1.45 4.47 6.21
C TYR A 61 1.73 3.51 5.05
N SER A 62 2.89 2.88 5.04
CA SER A 62 3.22 1.85 4.05
C SER A 62 2.31 0.64 4.19
N PHE A 63 2.00 0.24 5.42
CA PHE A 63 1.05 -0.85 5.68
C PHE A 63 -0.34 -0.52 5.14
N LEU A 64 -0.83 0.68 5.40
CA LEU A 64 -2.11 1.16 4.84
C LEU A 64 -2.10 1.15 3.31
N HIS A 65 -1.00 1.57 2.70
CA HIS A 65 -0.83 1.57 1.25
C HIS A 65 -0.93 0.14 0.68
N GLU A 66 -0.24 -0.82 1.30
CA GLU A 66 -0.32 -2.21 0.85
C GLU A 66 -1.72 -2.81 1.08
N CYS A 67 -2.40 -2.43 2.14
CA CYS A 67 -3.81 -2.76 2.34
C CYS A 67 -4.69 -2.16 1.23
N GLY A 68 -4.33 -0.98 0.74
CA GLY A 68 -4.99 -0.36 -0.42
C GLY A 68 -4.91 -1.23 -1.66
N HIS A 69 -3.73 -1.77 -1.97
CA HIS A 69 -3.56 -2.72 -3.08
C HIS A 69 -4.38 -3.99 -2.87
N LEU A 70 -4.39 -4.52 -1.65
CA LEU A 70 -5.20 -5.70 -1.32
C LEU A 70 -6.69 -5.44 -1.60
N LEU A 71 -7.21 -4.29 -1.19
CA LEU A 71 -8.60 -3.92 -1.42
C LEU A 71 -8.93 -3.79 -2.91
N ILE A 72 -8.02 -3.21 -3.70
CA ILE A 72 -8.19 -3.07 -5.15
C ILE A 72 -8.26 -4.45 -5.80
N GLN A 73 -7.35 -5.35 -5.45
CA GLN A 73 -7.21 -6.65 -6.09
C GLN A 73 -8.16 -7.71 -5.52
N SER A 74 -8.82 -7.45 -4.40
CA SER A 74 -9.75 -8.40 -3.79
C SER A 74 -10.98 -8.70 -4.64
N ASN A 75 -11.42 -7.75 -5.47
CA ASN A 75 -12.43 -7.96 -6.49
C ASN A 75 -11.74 -8.11 -7.84
N TRP A 76 -11.33 -9.33 -8.17
CA TRP A 76 -10.53 -9.60 -9.36
C TRP A 76 -11.25 -9.24 -10.66
N ASN A 77 -12.53 -9.50 -10.76
CA ASN A 77 -13.30 -9.17 -11.96
C ASN A 77 -13.30 -7.67 -12.25
N ARG A 78 -13.46 -6.85 -11.23
CA ARG A 78 -13.38 -5.40 -11.33
C ARG A 78 -11.96 -4.96 -11.64
N TYR A 79 -10.97 -5.58 -10.99
CA TYR A 79 -9.55 -5.29 -11.21
C TYR A 79 -9.13 -5.53 -12.65
N GLU A 80 -9.53 -6.65 -13.24
CA GLU A 80 -9.26 -6.95 -14.65
C GLU A 80 -9.85 -5.91 -15.59
N LYS A 81 -11.01 -5.34 -15.26
CA LYS A 81 -11.66 -4.31 -16.08
C LYS A 81 -10.96 -2.96 -15.95
N GLU A 82 -10.60 -2.58 -14.74
CA GLU A 82 -10.01 -1.25 -14.47
C GLU A 82 -8.51 -1.19 -14.76
N TYR A 83 -7.79 -2.31 -14.56
CA TYR A 83 -6.34 -2.40 -14.71
C TYR A 83 -5.95 -3.62 -15.56
N PRO A 84 -6.39 -3.68 -16.82
CA PRO A 84 -6.26 -4.92 -17.62
C PRO A 84 -4.81 -5.34 -17.84
N ALA A 85 -3.89 -4.42 -18.05
CA ALA A 85 -2.49 -4.76 -18.29
C ALA A 85 -1.78 -5.22 -17.02
N THR A 86 -2.04 -4.57 -15.88
CA THR A 86 -1.49 -4.99 -14.57
C THR A 86 -2.07 -6.33 -14.14
N ALA A 87 -3.38 -6.52 -14.32
CA ALA A 87 -4.05 -7.79 -14.01
C ALA A 87 -3.46 -8.94 -14.82
N LYS A 88 -3.23 -8.72 -16.11
CA LYS A 88 -2.62 -9.72 -16.98
C LYS A 88 -1.18 -10.05 -16.56
N MET A 89 -0.39 -9.04 -16.19
CA MET A 89 0.95 -9.25 -15.68
C MET A 89 0.94 -10.03 -14.36
N ASN A 90 0.05 -9.69 -13.43
CA ASN A 90 -0.07 -10.36 -12.14
C ASN A 90 -0.55 -11.81 -12.26
N ALA A 91 -1.28 -12.15 -13.31
CA ALA A 91 -1.72 -13.50 -13.59
C ALA A 91 -0.63 -14.37 -14.26
N CYS A 92 0.45 -13.75 -14.77
CA CYS A 92 1.55 -14.47 -15.39
C CYS A 92 2.49 -15.08 -14.34
N ALA A 93 2.95 -16.32 -14.56
CA ALA A 93 3.93 -16.98 -13.69
C ALA A 93 5.32 -16.34 -13.79
N THR A 94 5.61 -15.68 -14.91
CA THR A 94 6.88 -14.99 -15.18
C THR A 94 6.60 -13.60 -15.73
N VAL A 95 7.59 -12.70 -15.62
CA VAL A 95 7.49 -11.35 -16.17
C VAL A 95 7.31 -11.40 -17.68
N HIS A 96 6.27 -10.74 -18.20
CA HIS A 96 6.00 -10.64 -19.61
C HIS A 96 6.53 -9.31 -20.16
N LYS A 97 7.69 -9.33 -20.81
CA LYS A 97 8.42 -8.14 -21.25
C LYS A 97 7.63 -7.20 -22.17
N GLN A 98 6.80 -7.75 -23.05
CA GLN A 98 5.97 -6.93 -23.95
C GLN A 98 4.91 -6.14 -23.17
N ILE A 99 4.28 -6.77 -22.17
CA ILE A 99 3.32 -6.09 -21.29
C ILE A 99 4.03 -5.04 -20.47
N GLU A 100 5.16 -5.40 -19.85
CA GLU A 100 5.95 -4.51 -18.99
C GLU A 100 6.39 -3.23 -19.71
N ARG A 101 6.69 -3.32 -21.01
CA ARG A 101 7.11 -2.18 -21.84
C ARG A 101 5.94 -1.37 -22.40
N SER A 102 4.72 -1.87 -22.30
CA SER A 102 3.56 -1.20 -22.91
C SER A 102 3.20 0.07 -22.13
N PRO A 103 2.80 1.15 -22.85
CA PRO A 103 2.27 2.34 -22.18
C PRO A 103 1.07 2.04 -21.29
N LYS A 104 0.19 1.13 -21.71
CA LYS A 104 -1.00 0.75 -20.95
C LYS A 104 -0.63 0.16 -19.59
N TYR A 105 0.38 -0.71 -19.55
CA TYR A 105 0.86 -1.28 -18.29
C TYR A 105 1.38 -0.20 -17.34
N ARG A 106 2.16 0.73 -17.87
CA ARG A 106 2.70 1.85 -17.07
C ARG A 106 1.60 2.74 -16.49
N VAL A 107 0.59 3.03 -17.30
CA VAL A 107 -0.58 3.82 -16.86
C VAL A 107 -1.37 3.05 -15.81
N ASP A 108 -1.61 1.76 -16.01
CA ASP A 108 -2.32 0.93 -15.04
C ASP A 108 -1.57 0.86 -13.70
N CYS A 109 -0.25 0.67 -13.73
CA CYS A 109 0.57 0.68 -12.51
C CYS A 109 0.46 2.00 -11.77
N LEU A 110 0.60 3.13 -12.49
CA LEU A 110 0.51 4.45 -11.89
C LEU A 110 -0.89 4.69 -11.29
N SER A 111 -1.93 4.32 -12.03
CA SER A 111 -3.33 4.50 -11.58
C SER A 111 -3.62 3.66 -10.34
N GLU A 112 -3.15 2.42 -10.31
CA GLU A 112 -3.32 1.55 -9.14
C GLU A 112 -2.56 2.11 -7.93
N GLU A 113 -1.35 2.61 -8.13
CA GLU A 113 -0.53 3.21 -7.07
C GLU A 113 -1.25 4.40 -6.41
N ILE A 114 -1.78 5.30 -7.23
CA ILE A 114 -2.55 6.46 -6.74
C ILE A 114 -3.78 5.99 -5.95
N GLU A 115 -4.53 5.03 -6.50
CA GLU A 115 -5.74 4.51 -5.87
C GLU A 115 -5.44 3.78 -4.56
N ALA A 116 -4.31 3.05 -4.49
CA ALA A 116 -3.90 2.33 -3.29
C ALA A 116 -3.66 3.29 -2.10
N TRP A 117 -3.00 4.42 -2.34
CA TRP A 117 -2.82 5.45 -1.31
C TRP A 117 -4.16 6.03 -0.85
N LYS A 118 -5.08 6.29 -1.78
CA LYS A 118 -6.43 6.79 -1.45
C LYS A 118 -7.21 5.77 -0.62
N ARG A 119 -7.17 4.50 -0.99
CA ARG A 119 -7.87 3.43 -0.27
C ARG A 119 -7.28 3.19 1.10
N GLY A 120 -5.97 3.27 1.24
CA GLY A 120 -5.30 3.18 2.54
C GLY A 120 -5.79 4.27 3.50
N ARG A 121 -5.89 5.51 3.04
CA ARG A 121 -6.41 6.61 3.86
C ARG A 121 -7.88 6.40 4.27
N LYS A 122 -8.71 5.99 3.32
CA LYS A 122 -10.11 5.67 3.61
C LYS A 122 -10.24 4.54 4.64
N LEU A 123 -9.37 3.54 4.55
CA LEU A 123 -9.33 2.45 5.52
C LEU A 123 -8.96 2.96 6.92
N ALA A 124 -7.94 3.83 7.01
CA ALA A 124 -7.56 4.46 8.27
C ALA A 124 -8.72 5.21 8.91
N ASP A 125 -9.44 6.01 8.12
CA ASP A 125 -10.61 6.76 8.60
C ASP A 125 -11.72 5.81 9.07
N ARG A 126 -11.99 4.76 8.32
CA ARG A 126 -13.03 3.77 8.65
C ARG A 126 -12.70 3.00 9.93
N LEU A 127 -11.45 2.70 10.17
CA LEU A 127 -10.99 2.00 11.38
C LEU A 127 -10.75 2.94 12.56
N GLY A 128 -10.85 4.25 12.35
CA GLY A 128 -10.62 5.25 13.39
C GLY A 128 -9.14 5.36 13.79
N LEU A 129 -8.21 5.09 12.88
CA LEU A 129 -6.78 5.18 13.16
C LEU A 129 -6.33 6.64 13.24
N TYR A 130 -5.42 6.91 14.17
CA TYR A 130 -4.71 8.19 14.20
C TYR A 130 -3.63 8.21 13.11
N TYR A 131 -3.59 9.29 12.33
CA TYR A 131 -2.52 9.56 11.39
C TYR A 131 -2.41 11.07 11.14
N ASN A 132 -1.23 11.52 10.71
CA ASN A 132 -1.01 12.88 10.29
C ASN A 132 -1.29 12.97 8.79
N GLU A 133 -2.37 13.63 8.43
CA GLU A 133 -2.84 13.71 7.03
C GLU A 133 -1.79 14.35 6.11
N GLU A 134 -1.15 15.43 6.54
CA GLU A 134 -0.11 16.10 5.76
C GLU A 134 1.07 15.18 5.47
N LYS A 135 1.58 14.50 6.49
CA LYS A 135 2.71 13.57 6.36
C LYS A 135 2.34 12.34 5.53
N TYR A 136 1.12 11.83 5.68
CA TYR A 136 0.63 10.73 4.84
C TYR A 136 0.60 11.15 3.37
N ASN A 137 0.04 12.31 3.07
CA ASN A 137 -0.05 12.82 1.70
C ASN A 137 1.33 13.13 1.12
N ASP A 138 2.26 13.64 1.91
CA ASP A 138 3.64 13.88 1.48
C ASP A 138 4.34 12.57 1.09
N LEU A 139 4.19 11.54 1.90
CA LEU A 139 4.76 10.22 1.60
C LEU A 139 4.15 9.64 0.34
N ALA A 140 2.83 9.68 0.22
CA ALA A 140 2.10 9.23 -0.97
C ALA A 140 2.58 9.96 -2.23
N SER A 141 2.72 11.28 -2.16
CA SER A 141 3.17 12.10 -3.29
C SER A 141 4.58 11.73 -3.73
N LYS A 142 5.50 11.51 -2.80
CA LYS A 142 6.87 11.10 -3.10
C LYS A 142 6.92 9.74 -3.79
N CYS A 143 6.13 8.79 -3.30
CA CYS A 143 6.05 7.45 -3.90
C CYS A 143 5.44 7.50 -5.30
N VAL A 144 4.35 8.25 -5.48
CA VAL A 144 3.70 8.42 -6.78
C VAL A 144 4.65 9.08 -7.79
N MET A 145 5.42 10.10 -7.36
CA MET A 145 6.42 10.73 -8.23
C MET A 145 7.48 9.74 -8.72
N THR A 146 7.87 8.77 -7.89
CA THR A 146 8.77 7.70 -8.31
C THR A 146 8.19 6.88 -9.47
N TYR A 147 6.90 6.55 -9.41
CA TYR A 147 6.20 5.85 -10.48
C TYR A 147 6.04 6.70 -11.74
N ILE A 148 5.78 8.01 -11.59
CA ILE A 148 5.71 8.94 -12.74
C ILE A 148 7.05 8.96 -13.48
N LYS A 149 8.17 9.07 -12.76
CA LYS A 149 9.51 9.04 -13.36
C LYS A 149 9.78 7.72 -14.07
N TRP A 150 9.42 6.61 -13.45
CA TRP A 150 9.55 5.29 -14.06
C TRP A 150 8.70 5.19 -15.34
N ALA A 151 7.47 5.66 -15.32
CA ALA A 151 6.55 5.59 -16.45
C ALA A 151 7.01 6.43 -17.66
N ASN A 152 7.84 7.44 -17.42
CA ASN A 152 8.39 8.31 -18.46
C ASN A 152 9.71 7.82 -19.07
N LYS A 153 10.24 6.72 -18.64
CA LYS A 153 11.50 6.16 -19.16
C LYS A 153 11.35 5.49 -20.54
#